data_a534b0467264e05f80df2a6ce067de04
#
_entry.id   a534b0467264e05f80df2a6ce067de04
#
_cell.length_a   1.000
_cell.length_b   1.000
_cell.length_c   1.000
_cell.angle_alpha   90.00
_cell.angle_beta   90.00
_cell.angle_gamma   90.00
#
_symmetry.space_group_name_H-M   'P 1'
#
loop_
_entity.id
_entity.type
_entity.pdbx_description
1 polymer ?
#
loop_
_entity_poly.entity_id
_entity_poly.type
_entity_poly.pdbx_seq_one_letter_code
_entity_poly.pdbx_strand_id
1 'polypeptide(L)'
;MRRGLIMLAPALVAGISFASTRYARAEDVKLPATLTFTAYDTGTAGFNIAVGVGKMMKDKYGTDVRVLPAGNDVARLAPLRAKRAASAAMGSGTYFAQEGVFEFGSKEWGPQPLQILLSTVDCNCGSLGVAADAGVKDLKDLKGKRVGFVVGSPALNQNSLAVLAFAGLTQKDVKVVEFASYGAMWKGLINNDTDAAFGTTITGPAKEAETSPRGLIWPPLPAKDKDGWARMQKVGSFFFPQAATCGAGITPDKPIELGNYPYPIFVAYASQPADQVYAITKAMIVNYDAYKDSAPGAGGLAADRQTKNLVVPVHPGAVKALKEAGQWSDAQDAHNNKLIKRQEVLGAAWAEYGKSNPPSDDKAFLDGWMKARAAALAKADMPNGFED
;
A
#
# COMPACT_ATOMS: atom_id res chain seq x y z
N MET A 1 -74.92 48.10 -13.16
CA MET A 1 -74.76 46.70 -12.63
C MET A 1 -73.95 45.95 -13.63
N ARG A 2 -72.62 45.73 -13.36
CA ARG A 2 -71.76 44.83 -14.15
C ARG A 2 -71.02 43.96 -13.14
N ARG A 3 -71.36 42.69 -13.12
CA ARG A 3 -70.72 41.68 -12.30
C ARG A 3 -69.41 41.27 -12.99
N GLY A 4 -68.23 41.44 -12.33
CA GLY A 4 -66.97 40.98 -12.77
C GLY A 4 -66.78 39.51 -12.29
N LEU A 5 -66.43 38.64 -13.22
CA LEU A 5 -66.16 37.25 -13.00
C LEU A 5 -64.64 37.13 -12.69
N ILE A 6 -64.27 36.67 -11.48
CA ILE A 6 -62.91 36.42 -11.09
C ILE A 6 -62.61 34.92 -11.43
N MET A 7 -61.70 34.67 -12.40
CA MET A 7 -61.18 33.38 -12.68
C MET A 7 -60.00 33.04 -11.72
N LEU A 8 -60.17 32.04 -10.89
CA LEU A 8 -59.04 31.43 -10.14
C LEU A 8 -58.31 30.46 -11.06
N ALA A 9 -57.03 30.70 -11.27
CA ALA A 9 -56.11 29.73 -11.90
C ALA A 9 -55.57 28.75 -10.84
N PRO A 10 -55.51 27.43 -11.13
CA PRO A 10 -54.92 26.50 -10.19
C PRO A 10 -53.39 26.58 -10.27
N ALA A 11 -52.72 26.82 -9.13
CA ALA A 11 -51.30 26.73 -8.99
C ALA A 11 -50.84 25.25 -9.04
N LEU A 12 -50.07 24.93 -10.05
CA LEU A 12 -49.43 23.64 -10.19
C LEU A 12 -48.24 23.58 -9.20
N VAL A 13 -48.38 22.87 -8.08
CA VAL A 13 -47.29 22.59 -7.16
C VAL A 13 -46.46 21.45 -7.77
N ALA A 14 -45.35 21.80 -8.42
CA ALA A 14 -44.35 20.82 -8.84
C ALA A 14 -43.65 20.24 -7.60
N GLY A 15 -44.01 19.03 -7.22
CA GLY A 15 -43.32 18.27 -6.18
C GLY A 15 -41.90 17.94 -6.61
N ILE A 16 -40.92 18.63 -6.03
CA ILE A 16 -39.50 18.25 -6.14
C ILE A 16 -39.33 16.99 -5.29
N SER A 17 -39.30 15.83 -5.96
CA SER A 17 -38.86 14.58 -5.34
C SER A 17 -37.36 14.66 -5.06
N PHE A 18 -36.99 14.97 -3.82
CA PHE A 18 -35.65 14.74 -3.34
C PHE A 18 -35.40 13.22 -3.37
N ALA A 19 -34.66 12.73 -4.35
CA ALA A 19 -34.07 11.41 -4.30
C ALA A 19 -33.12 11.41 -3.10
N SER A 20 -33.58 10.90 -1.96
CA SER A 20 -32.73 10.62 -0.80
C SER A 20 -31.71 9.59 -1.21
N THR A 21 -30.49 10.03 -1.49
CA THR A 21 -29.32 9.16 -1.60
C THR A 21 -29.26 8.35 -0.29
N ARG A 22 -29.61 7.08 -0.36
CA ARG A 22 -29.48 6.16 0.77
C ARG A 22 -27.98 5.96 1.01
N TYR A 23 -27.40 6.75 1.89
CA TYR A 23 -26.13 6.39 2.47
C TYR A 23 -26.29 5.01 3.12
N ALA A 24 -25.42 4.07 2.73
CA ALA A 24 -25.40 2.73 3.29
C ALA A 24 -25.35 2.83 4.82
N ARG A 25 -26.38 2.33 5.51
CA ARG A 25 -26.45 2.38 6.98
C ARG A 25 -25.45 1.39 7.59
N ALA A 26 -24.83 1.78 8.69
CA ALA A 26 -23.93 0.92 9.48
C ALA A 26 -24.61 -0.36 10.00
N GLU A 27 -25.95 -0.35 10.13
CA GLU A 27 -26.77 -1.45 10.65
C GLU A 27 -26.74 -2.73 9.79
N ASP A 28 -26.35 -2.66 8.51
CA ASP A 28 -26.31 -3.82 7.60
C ASP A 28 -24.97 -4.58 7.64
N VAL A 29 -23.99 -4.14 8.41
CA VAL A 29 -22.66 -4.76 8.48
C VAL A 29 -22.64 -5.85 9.55
N LYS A 30 -22.40 -7.09 9.15
CA LYS A 30 -22.20 -8.23 10.06
C LYS A 30 -20.73 -8.66 10.00
N LEU A 31 -20.00 -8.40 11.06
CA LEU A 31 -18.63 -8.87 11.24
C LEU A 31 -18.60 -10.11 12.15
N PRO A 32 -17.63 -11.02 12.00
CA PRO A 32 -17.43 -12.12 12.95
C PRO A 32 -17.00 -11.57 14.31
N ALA A 33 -17.17 -12.36 15.37
CA ALA A 33 -16.78 -11.97 16.73
C ALA A 33 -15.29 -11.64 16.86
N THR A 34 -14.44 -12.30 16.05
CA THR A 34 -12.99 -12.09 16.03
C THR A 34 -12.45 -12.00 14.60
N LEU A 35 -11.47 -11.13 14.39
CA LEU A 35 -10.69 -11.02 13.17
C LEU A 35 -9.20 -10.99 13.51
N THR A 36 -8.36 -11.44 12.60
CA THR A 36 -6.91 -11.28 12.67
C THR A 36 -6.45 -10.46 11.48
N PHE A 37 -5.68 -9.41 11.73
CA PHE A 37 -4.95 -8.66 10.72
C PHE A 37 -3.45 -8.85 10.91
N THR A 38 -2.65 -8.66 9.88
CA THR A 38 -1.20 -8.60 9.99
C THR A 38 -0.70 -7.21 9.59
N ALA A 39 0.42 -6.77 10.15
CA ALA A 39 1.07 -5.51 9.84
C ALA A 39 2.58 -5.63 10.06
N TYR A 40 3.37 -4.60 9.75
CA TYR A 40 4.76 -4.54 10.18
C TYR A 40 4.88 -4.42 11.70
N ASP A 41 6.12 -4.38 12.18
CA ASP A 41 6.46 -4.29 13.60
C ASP A 41 5.60 -3.25 14.36
N THR A 42 5.38 -3.50 15.64
CA THR A 42 4.66 -2.60 16.55
C THR A 42 5.21 -1.17 16.46
N GLY A 43 4.32 -0.18 16.44
CA GLY A 43 4.67 1.25 16.33
C GLY A 43 4.86 1.75 14.90
N THR A 44 4.84 0.86 13.89
CA THR A 44 4.84 1.31 12.48
C THR A 44 3.50 1.94 12.09
N ALA A 45 3.51 2.79 11.06
CA ALA A 45 2.30 3.46 10.60
C ALA A 45 1.18 2.46 10.26
N GLY A 46 1.48 1.42 9.47
CA GLY A 46 0.50 0.40 9.10
C GLY A 46 -0.04 -0.40 10.29
N PHE A 47 0.80 -0.69 11.31
CA PHE A 47 0.38 -1.34 12.54
C PHE A 47 -0.59 -0.45 13.34
N ASN A 48 -0.21 0.81 13.56
CA ASN A 48 -1.02 1.75 14.34
C ASN A 48 -2.38 2.03 13.67
N ILE A 49 -2.41 2.17 12.35
CA ILE A 49 -3.67 2.33 11.60
C ILE A 49 -4.54 1.08 11.71
N ALA A 50 -3.96 -0.12 11.59
CA ALA A 50 -4.70 -1.37 11.76
C ALA A 50 -5.28 -1.53 13.16
N VAL A 51 -4.56 -1.09 14.20
CA VAL A 51 -5.06 -1.04 15.60
C VAL A 51 -6.22 -0.05 15.72
N GLY A 52 -6.12 1.15 15.12
CA GLY A 52 -7.20 2.13 15.12
C GLY A 52 -8.47 1.62 14.44
N VAL A 53 -8.33 0.98 13.28
CA VAL A 53 -9.44 0.30 12.59
C VAL A 53 -10.02 -0.82 13.46
N GLY A 54 -9.16 -1.62 14.12
CA GLY A 54 -9.60 -2.69 15.03
C GLY A 54 -10.39 -2.16 16.22
N LYS A 55 -9.95 -1.04 16.83
CA LYS A 55 -10.69 -0.38 17.89
C LYS A 55 -12.07 0.07 17.42
N MET A 56 -12.17 0.69 16.26
CA MET A 56 -13.47 1.07 15.67
C MET A 56 -14.38 -0.16 15.50
N MET A 57 -13.85 -1.27 14.99
CA MET A 57 -14.65 -2.50 14.81
C MET A 57 -15.13 -3.06 16.15
N LYS A 58 -14.31 -2.99 17.20
CA LYS A 58 -14.73 -3.38 18.57
C LYS A 58 -15.85 -2.50 19.07
N ASP A 59 -15.68 -1.18 18.98
CA ASP A 59 -16.62 -0.21 19.55
C ASP A 59 -17.97 -0.21 18.80
N LYS A 60 -17.98 -0.44 17.48
CA LYS A 60 -19.20 -0.37 16.65
C LYS A 60 -19.90 -1.71 16.44
N TYR A 61 -19.15 -2.81 16.41
CA TYR A 61 -19.67 -4.13 16.04
C TYR A 61 -19.37 -5.23 17.06
N GLY A 62 -18.65 -4.93 18.14
CA GLY A 62 -18.23 -5.94 19.13
C GLY A 62 -17.13 -6.89 18.63
N THR A 63 -16.57 -6.65 17.43
CA THR A 63 -15.56 -7.51 16.80
C THR A 63 -14.18 -7.25 17.39
N ASP A 64 -13.56 -8.26 18.00
CA ASP A 64 -12.18 -8.21 18.45
C ASP A 64 -11.22 -8.39 17.27
N VAL A 65 -10.41 -7.37 16.97
CA VAL A 65 -9.39 -7.43 15.92
C VAL A 65 -8.01 -7.59 16.57
N ARG A 66 -7.40 -8.75 16.34
CA ARG A 66 -6.01 -9.01 16.72
C ARG A 66 -5.09 -8.58 15.59
N VAL A 67 -4.19 -7.63 15.82
CA VAL A 67 -3.15 -7.22 14.87
C VAL A 67 -1.85 -7.95 15.20
N LEU A 68 -1.38 -8.81 14.28
CA LEU A 68 -0.13 -9.57 14.41
C LEU A 68 1.01 -8.77 13.79
N PRO A 69 2.03 -8.37 14.57
CA PRO A 69 3.22 -7.73 14.02
C PRO A 69 4.09 -8.73 13.27
N ALA A 70 4.80 -8.26 12.24
CA ALA A 70 5.76 -9.04 11.45
C ALA A 70 6.92 -8.16 10.98
N GLY A 71 8.15 -8.69 11.05
CA GLY A 71 9.36 -7.92 10.76
C GLY A 71 9.65 -7.67 9.27
N ASN A 72 9.01 -8.44 8.36
CA ASN A 72 9.26 -8.37 6.92
C ASN A 72 8.01 -8.75 6.11
N ASP A 73 8.07 -8.63 4.78
CA ASP A 73 6.92 -8.86 3.89
C ASP A 73 6.47 -10.32 3.86
N VAL A 74 7.40 -11.24 3.83
CA VAL A 74 7.12 -12.70 3.81
C VAL A 74 6.40 -13.11 5.09
N ALA A 75 6.93 -12.73 6.25
CA ALA A 75 6.32 -13.03 7.55
C ALA A 75 4.93 -12.40 7.71
N ARG A 76 4.73 -11.20 7.16
CA ARG A 76 3.43 -10.50 7.18
C ARG A 76 2.38 -11.19 6.30
N LEU A 77 2.77 -11.72 5.15
CA LEU A 77 1.85 -12.37 4.23
C LEU A 77 1.55 -13.84 4.60
N ALA A 78 2.47 -14.53 5.24
CA ALA A 78 2.34 -15.95 5.56
C ALA A 78 1.05 -16.32 6.35
N PRO A 79 0.62 -15.59 7.40
CA PRO A 79 -0.64 -15.89 8.08
C PRO A 79 -1.88 -15.70 7.19
N LEU A 80 -1.86 -14.71 6.28
CA LEU A 80 -2.94 -14.47 5.33
C LEU A 80 -3.04 -15.62 4.32
N ARG A 81 -1.91 -16.06 3.76
CA ARG A 81 -1.82 -17.22 2.86
C ARG A 81 -2.31 -18.50 3.54
N ALA A 82 -2.00 -18.68 4.80
CA ALA A 82 -2.44 -19.81 5.61
C ALA A 82 -3.90 -19.70 6.09
N LYS A 83 -4.67 -18.68 5.63
CA LYS A 83 -6.06 -18.40 6.04
C LYS A 83 -6.23 -18.20 7.55
N ARG A 84 -5.15 -17.79 8.25
CA ARG A 84 -5.15 -17.48 9.70
C ARG A 84 -5.33 -15.97 9.98
N ALA A 85 -5.32 -15.16 8.94
CA ALA A 85 -5.64 -13.74 9.00
C ALA A 85 -6.64 -13.39 7.90
N ALA A 86 -7.51 -12.41 8.19
CA ALA A 86 -8.53 -11.93 7.27
C ALA A 86 -8.01 -10.80 6.37
N SER A 87 -7.04 -10.04 6.84
CA SER A 87 -6.43 -8.94 6.07
C SER A 87 -5.00 -8.70 6.51
N ALA A 88 -4.22 -8.09 5.63
CA ALA A 88 -2.87 -7.62 5.91
C ALA A 88 -2.75 -6.15 5.53
N ALA A 89 -2.16 -5.34 6.42
CA ALA A 89 -1.75 -3.97 6.12
C ALA A 89 -0.39 -4.01 5.38
N MET A 90 -0.44 -4.08 4.07
CA MET A 90 0.71 -4.22 3.16
C MET A 90 1.13 -2.85 2.59
N GLY A 91 2.07 -2.85 1.64
CA GLY A 91 2.50 -1.73 0.82
C GLY A 91 2.88 -2.23 -0.57
N SER A 92 3.98 -1.73 -1.15
CA SER A 92 4.50 -2.16 -2.45
C SER A 92 4.78 -3.68 -2.52
N GLY A 93 5.04 -4.34 -1.39
CA GLY A 93 5.14 -5.80 -1.31
C GLY A 93 3.91 -6.56 -1.83
N THR A 94 2.73 -5.92 -1.82
CA THR A 94 1.52 -6.47 -2.45
C THR A 94 1.70 -6.67 -3.95
N TYR A 95 2.32 -5.69 -4.62
CA TYR A 95 2.61 -5.75 -6.05
C TYR A 95 3.64 -6.84 -6.34
N PHE A 96 4.73 -6.88 -5.61
CA PHE A 96 5.78 -7.91 -5.80
C PHE A 96 5.26 -9.33 -5.52
N ALA A 97 4.40 -9.49 -4.53
CA ALA A 97 3.75 -10.76 -4.25
C ALA A 97 2.78 -11.17 -5.38
N GLN A 98 1.96 -10.24 -5.91
CA GLN A 98 1.11 -10.49 -7.06
C GLN A 98 1.94 -10.97 -8.27
N GLU A 99 3.05 -10.30 -8.52
CA GLU A 99 3.90 -10.58 -9.68
C GLU A 99 4.74 -11.87 -9.50
N GLY A 100 4.86 -12.40 -8.30
CA GLY A 100 5.69 -13.55 -7.99
C GLY A 100 7.17 -13.27 -8.27
N VAL A 101 7.68 -12.12 -7.82
CA VAL A 101 9.07 -11.70 -8.06
C VAL A 101 9.83 -11.55 -6.74
N PHE A 102 11.14 -11.50 -6.80
CA PHE A 102 12.04 -11.48 -5.64
C PHE A 102 11.77 -12.68 -4.73
N GLU A 103 11.62 -12.50 -3.43
CA GLU A 103 11.32 -13.56 -2.46
C GLU A 103 10.03 -14.33 -2.81
N PHE A 104 9.07 -13.67 -3.44
CA PHE A 104 7.83 -14.27 -3.91
C PHE A 104 7.98 -15.04 -5.24
N GLY A 105 9.14 -14.99 -5.90
CA GLY A 105 9.46 -15.83 -7.05
C GLY A 105 10.04 -17.20 -6.67
N SER A 106 10.22 -17.48 -5.36
CA SER A 106 10.74 -18.74 -4.88
C SER A 106 9.76 -19.91 -5.05
N LYS A 107 10.28 -21.15 -5.03
CA LYS A 107 9.48 -22.40 -5.13
C LYS A 107 8.32 -22.45 -4.13
N GLU A 108 8.52 -21.86 -2.96
CA GLU A 108 7.54 -21.86 -1.87
C GLU A 108 6.37 -20.90 -2.15
N TRP A 109 6.59 -19.82 -2.87
CA TRP A 109 5.62 -18.73 -3.00
C TRP A 109 4.91 -18.71 -4.35
N GLY A 110 5.56 -18.25 -5.38
CA GLY A 110 4.92 -17.93 -6.66
C GLY A 110 4.01 -16.69 -6.60
N PRO A 111 3.34 -16.33 -7.70
CA PRO A 111 2.38 -15.23 -7.76
C PRO A 111 1.24 -15.40 -6.77
N GLN A 112 0.98 -14.34 -5.98
CA GLN A 112 -0.05 -14.35 -4.97
C GLN A 112 -1.24 -13.50 -5.44
N PRO A 113 -2.45 -14.06 -5.58
CA PRO A 113 -3.63 -13.32 -6.02
C PRO A 113 -4.21 -12.46 -4.89
N LEU A 114 -3.45 -11.44 -4.48
CA LEU A 114 -3.85 -10.46 -3.49
C LEU A 114 -4.76 -9.40 -4.11
N GLN A 115 -5.76 -8.99 -3.36
CA GLN A 115 -6.72 -7.97 -3.78
C GLN A 115 -6.96 -6.95 -2.66
N ILE A 116 -7.16 -5.71 -3.03
CA ILE A 116 -7.23 -4.55 -2.13
C ILE A 116 -8.63 -4.43 -1.51
N LEU A 117 -8.69 -4.14 -0.22
CA LEU A 117 -9.88 -3.66 0.47
C LEU A 117 -9.96 -2.13 0.38
N LEU A 118 -8.98 -1.45 0.97
CA LEU A 118 -8.78 0.00 0.89
C LEU A 118 -7.28 0.30 0.85
N SER A 119 -6.92 1.40 0.23
CA SER A 119 -5.55 1.93 0.18
C SER A 119 -5.47 3.30 0.85
N THR A 120 -4.27 3.66 1.29
CA THR A 120 -4.05 4.93 2.00
C THR A 120 -3.15 5.84 1.19
N VAL A 121 -3.60 7.06 0.91
CA VAL A 121 -2.77 8.17 0.41
C VAL A 121 -3.11 9.41 1.25
N ASP A 122 -2.12 9.94 1.96
CA ASP A 122 -2.32 11.07 2.88
C ASP A 122 -1.13 12.05 2.82
N CYS A 123 -0.97 12.85 3.84
CA CYS A 123 0.08 13.88 3.99
C CYS A 123 1.51 13.33 4.05
N ASN A 124 1.68 12.02 4.29
CA ASN A 124 2.98 11.36 4.39
C ASN A 124 3.54 10.93 3.03
N CYS A 125 4.84 10.71 3.01
CA CYS A 125 5.56 10.10 1.89
C CYS A 125 6.48 8.98 2.38
N GLY A 126 7.09 8.25 1.42
CA GLY A 126 8.10 7.24 1.67
C GLY A 126 9.44 7.62 1.02
N SER A 127 10.53 7.51 1.76
CA SER A 127 11.89 7.77 1.26
C SER A 127 12.95 7.11 2.14
N LEU A 128 14.22 7.29 1.79
CA LEU A 128 15.33 7.02 2.69
C LEU A 128 15.42 8.14 3.75
N GLY A 129 15.13 7.78 5.00
CA GLY A 129 15.51 8.59 6.15
C GLY A 129 17.01 8.41 6.40
N VAL A 130 17.73 9.51 6.58
CA VAL A 130 19.18 9.54 6.72
C VAL A 130 19.56 10.15 8.06
N ALA A 131 20.51 9.55 8.78
CA ALA A 131 21.04 10.14 10.00
C ALA A 131 21.65 11.52 9.70
N ALA A 132 21.28 12.54 10.48
CA ALA A 132 21.69 13.91 10.21
C ALA A 132 23.21 14.13 10.32
N ASP A 133 23.91 13.29 11.10
CA ASP A 133 25.35 13.28 11.26
C ASP A 133 26.11 12.53 10.15
N ALA A 134 25.41 11.87 9.20
CA ALA A 134 26.02 11.08 8.14
C ALA A 134 26.71 11.94 7.05
N GLY A 135 26.59 13.26 7.10
CA GLY A 135 27.19 14.16 6.12
C GLY A 135 26.56 14.10 4.74
N VAL A 136 25.28 13.71 4.67
CA VAL A 136 24.45 13.63 3.45
C VAL A 136 23.60 14.90 3.36
N LYS A 137 23.67 15.62 2.24
CA LYS A 137 22.82 16.78 1.94
C LYS A 137 21.88 16.52 0.77
N ASP A 138 22.34 15.72 -0.18
CA ASP A 138 21.60 15.29 -1.36
C ASP A 138 21.65 13.76 -1.44
N LEU A 139 20.69 13.14 -2.12
CA LEU A 139 20.65 11.67 -2.29
C LEU A 139 21.92 11.12 -2.97
N LYS A 140 22.60 11.91 -3.81
CA LYS A 140 23.89 11.51 -4.43
C LYS A 140 25.02 11.31 -3.42
N ASP A 141 24.94 11.96 -2.26
CA ASP A 141 25.92 11.83 -1.19
C ASP A 141 25.81 10.46 -0.46
N LEU A 142 24.78 9.67 -0.78
CA LEU A 142 24.64 8.29 -0.31
C LEU A 142 25.67 7.34 -0.95
N LYS A 143 26.39 7.76 -1.98
CA LYS A 143 27.48 6.96 -2.55
C LYS A 143 28.53 6.62 -1.49
N GLY A 144 28.77 5.31 -1.30
CA GLY A 144 29.71 4.78 -0.28
C GLY A 144 29.16 4.76 1.15
N LYS A 145 27.95 5.27 1.41
CA LYS A 145 27.27 5.22 2.72
C LYS A 145 26.66 3.85 2.98
N ARG A 146 26.40 3.55 4.25
CA ARG A 146 25.72 2.34 4.69
C ARG A 146 24.22 2.54 4.54
N VAL A 147 23.57 1.67 3.75
CA VAL A 147 22.11 1.68 3.55
C VAL A 147 21.52 0.39 4.08
N GLY A 148 20.49 0.50 4.93
CA GLY A 148 19.81 -0.63 5.54
C GLY A 148 18.88 -1.33 4.56
N PHE A 149 18.98 -2.66 4.54
CA PHE A 149 18.10 -3.59 3.81
C PHE A 149 17.53 -4.60 4.81
N VAL A 150 16.36 -5.17 4.51
CA VAL A 150 15.70 -6.14 5.39
C VAL A 150 15.52 -7.47 4.69
N VAL A 151 16.06 -8.52 5.28
CA VAL A 151 15.91 -9.89 4.76
C VAL A 151 14.42 -10.27 4.68
N GLY A 152 14.00 -10.81 3.53
CA GLY A 152 12.59 -11.20 3.32
C GLY A 152 11.62 -10.03 3.13
N SER A 153 12.13 -8.82 2.83
CA SER A 153 11.30 -7.64 2.61
C SER A 153 11.55 -6.97 1.26
N PRO A 154 11.08 -7.56 0.15
CA PRO A 154 11.24 -6.97 -1.17
C PRO A 154 10.69 -5.55 -1.24
N ALA A 155 9.61 -5.21 -0.52
CA ALA A 155 9.07 -3.85 -0.49
C ALA A 155 10.10 -2.83 -0.02
N LEU A 156 10.72 -3.06 1.13
CA LEU A 156 11.69 -2.11 1.69
C LEU A 156 12.92 -2.01 0.81
N ASN A 157 13.41 -3.15 0.34
CA ASN A 157 14.63 -3.24 -0.46
C ASN A 157 14.46 -2.56 -1.82
N GLN A 158 13.40 -2.87 -2.55
CA GLN A 158 13.11 -2.26 -3.85
C GLN A 158 12.76 -0.77 -3.72
N ASN A 159 12.06 -0.37 -2.67
CA ASN A 159 11.80 1.05 -2.40
C ASN A 159 13.11 1.81 -2.12
N SER A 160 14.05 1.22 -1.36
CA SER A 160 15.39 1.80 -1.16
C SER A 160 16.13 1.97 -2.50
N LEU A 161 16.11 0.92 -3.35
CA LEU A 161 16.72 0.95 -4.67
C LEU A 161 16.08 1.98 -5.59
N ALA A 162 14.75 2.16 -5.51
CA ALA A 162 14.05 3.17 -6.29
C ALA A 162 14.48 4.60 -5.89
N VAL A 163 14.64 4.86 -4.59
CA VAL A 163 15.14 6.17 -4.11
C VAL A 163 16.60 6.38 -4.52
N LEU A 164 17.46 5.36 -4.44
CA LEU A 164 18.85 5.42 -4.94
C LEU A 164 18.87 5.67 -6.46
N ALA A 165 18.02 5.00 -7.22
CA ALA A 165 17.92 5.19 -8.67
C ALA A 165 17.49 6.61 -9.05
N PHE A 166 16.67 7.31 -8.25
CA PHE A 166 16.39 8.73 -8.42
C PHE A 166 17.68 9.53 -8.53
N ALA A 167 18.63 9.29 -7.64
CA ALA A 167 19.94 9.95 -7.62
C ALA A 167 20.95 9.41 -8.66
N GLY A 168 20.56 8.42 -9.47
CA GLY A 168 21.46 7.73 -10.41
C GLY A 168 22.40 6.74 -9.73
N LEU A 169 22.08 6.30 -8.51
CA LEU A 169 22.83 5.30 -7.76
C LEU A 169 22.19 3.92 -7.88
N THR A 170 23.01 2.90 -7.72
CA THR A 170 22.62 1.49 -7.69
C THR A 170 23.00 0.87 -6.33
N GLN A 171 22.60 -0.37 -6.09
CA GLN A 171 23.03 -1.10 -4.90
C GLN A 171 24.57 -1.22 -4.79
N LYS A 172 25.29 -1.24 -5.93
CA LYS A 172 26.76 -1.34 -5.96
C LYS A 172 27.46 -0.04 -5.52
N ASP A 173 26.75 1.09 -5.52
CA ASP A 173 27.28 2.39 -5.13
C ASP A 173 27.21 2.64 -3.62
N VAL A 174 26.53 1.76 -2.86
CA VAL A 174 26.34 1.88 -1.41
C VAL A 174 26.88 0.64 -0.68
N LYS A 175 27.06 0.76 0.64
CA LYS A 175 27.38 -0.37 1.50
C LYS A 175 26.09 -0.93 2.06
N VAL A 176 25.65 -2.10 1.57
CA VAL A 176 24.45 -2.78 2.06
C VAL A 176 24.69 -3.28 3.48
N VAL A 177 23.75 -2.98 4.39
CA VAL A 177 23.71 -3.54 5.75
C VAL A 177 22.37 -4.27 5.90
N GLU A 178 22.43 -5.58 6.11
CA GLU A 178 21.25 -6.42 6.23
C GLU A 178 20.75 -6.51 7.67
N PHE A 179 19.44 -6.38 7.84
CA PHE A 179 18.74 -6.48 9.12
C PHE A 179 17.65 -7.55 9.06
N ALA A 180 17.38 -8.17 10.20
CA ALA A 180 16.36 -9.21 10.30
C ALA A 180 14.92 -8.67 10.24
N SER A 181 14.70 -7.38 10.55
CA SER A 181 13.36 -6.75 10.56
C SER A 181 13.42 -5.26 10.30
N TYR A 182 12.26 -4.68 9.97
CA TYR A 182 12.08 -3.24 9.81
C TYR A 182 12.49 -2.46 11.08
N GLY A 183 12.03 -2.93 12.24
CA GLY A 183 12.39 -2.29 13.52
C GLY A 183 13.89 -2.38 13.81
N ALA A 184 14.54 -3.50 13.49
CA ALA A 184 16.00 -3.66 13.63
C ALA A 184 16.78 -2.69 12.73
N MET A 185 16.33 -2.50 11.48
CA MET A 185 16.95 -1.55 10.55
C MET A 185 16.92 -0.11 11.09
N TRP A 186 15.78 0.35 11.61
CA TRP A 186 15.66 1.69 12.18
C TRP A 186 16.44 1.85 13.49
N LYS A 187 16.50 0.81 14.34
CA LYS A 187 17.41 0.79 15.50
C LYS A 187 18.87 0.86 15.08
N GLY A 188 19.22 0.18 14.00
CA GLY A 188 20.57 0.25 13.40
C GLY A 188 20.92 1.69 12.95
N LEU A 189 19.95 2.45 12.42
CA LEU A 189 20.16 3.87 12.09
C LEU A 189 20.48 4.67 13.36
N ILE A 190 19.72 4.49 14.43
CA ILE A 190 19.90 5.19 15.72
C ILE A 190 21.26 4.81 16.36
N ASN A 191 21.63 3.52 16.30
CA ASN A 191 22.84 2.98 16.92
C ASN A 191 24.12 3.15 16.08
N ASN A 192 24.03 3.80 14.91
CA ASN A 192 25.14 4.00 13.98
C ASN A 192 25.64 2.71 13.28
N ASP A 193 24.76 1.71 13.11
CA ASP A 193 25.05 0.52 12.30
C ASP A 193 24.82 0.78 10.80
N THR A 194 23.90 1.69 10.49
CA THR A 194 23.62 2.15 9.12
C THR A 194 23.45 3.67 9.08
N ASP A 195 23.55 4.29 7.89
CA ASP A 195 23.42 5.74 7.68
C ASP A 195 22.08 6.12 7.11
N ALA A 196 21.37 5.18 6.43
CA ALA A 196 20.08 5.42 5.83
C ALA A 196 19.18 4.18 5.97
N ALA A 197 17.86 4.42 6.14
CA ALA A 197 16.81 3.40 6.26
C ALA A 197 15.55 3.85 5.53
N PHE A 198 14.93 2.96 4.71
CA PHE A 198 13.67 3.30 4.06
C PHE A 198 12.51 3.26 5.04
N GLY A 199 11.61 4.24 4.92
CA GLY A 199 10.37 4.26 5.68
C GLY A 199 9.41 5.36 5.23
N THR A 200 8.22 5.37 5.85
CA THR A 200 7.29 6.49 5.70
C THR A 200 7.61 7.57 6.72
N THR A 201 7.40 8.83 6.35
CA THR A 201 7.70 9.98 7.21
C THR A 201 6.96 9.96 8.56
N ILE A 202 5.84 9.23 8.65
CA ILE A 202 4.98 9.14 9.85
C ILE A 202 5.24 7.89 10.70
N THR A 203 6.20 7.05 10.36
CA THR A 203 6.47 5.84 11.15
C THR A 203 7.06 6.18 12.53
N GLY A 204 6.65 5.45 13.57
CA GLY A 204 7.18 5.63 14.93
C GLY A 204 8.70 5.57 15.00
N PRO A 205 9.37 4.56 14.38
CA PRO A 205 10.82 4.49 14.31
C PRO A 205 11.50 5.73 13.72
N ALA A 206 10.89 6.42 12.74
CA ALA A 206 11.43 7.69 12.23
C ALA A 206 11.34 8.81 13.27
N LYS A 207 10.27 8.84 14.08
CA LYS A 207 10.16 9.78 15.21
C LYS A 207 11.20 9.51 16.30
N GLU A 208 11.50 8.25 16.58
CA GLU A 208 12.58 7.87 17.50
C GLU A 208 13.94 8.33 16.96
N ALA A 209 14.21 8.11 15.66
CA ALA A 209 15.43 8.54 15.00
C ALA A 209 15.59 10.07 15.00
N GLU A 210 14.50 10.82 14.75
CA GLU A 210 14.48 12.29 14.80
C GLU A 210 14.96 12.83 16.16
N THR A 211 14.52 12.18 17.24
CA THR A 211 14.87 12.60 18.62
C THR A 211 16.14 11.96 19.17
N SER A 212 16.78 11.07 18.41
CA SER A 212 18.05 10.45 18.78
C SER A 212 19.22 11.45 18.68
N PRO A 213 20.37 11.16 19.32
CA PRO A 213 21.57 11.99 19.16
C PRO A 213 22.04 12.17 17.71
N ARG A 214 21.77 11.20 16.84
CA ARG A 214 22.13 11.27 15.41
C ARG A 214 21.17 12.16 14.61
N GLY A 215 19.94 12.37 15.08
CA GLY A 215 18.90 13.08 14.33
C GLY A 215 18.48 12.37 13.06
N LEU A 216 17.54 12.97 12.33
CA LEU A 216 17.01 12.46 11.07
C LEU A 216 16.80 13.58 10.07
N ILE A 217 17.15 13.33 8.82
CA ILE A 217 16.81 14.16 7.66
C ILE A 217 16.19 13.30 6.56
N TRP A 218 15.45 13.97 5.67
CA TRP A 218 14.88 13.40 4.46
C TRP A 218 15.43 14.16 3.26
N PRO A 219 16.47 13.65 2.57
CA PRO A 219 16.92 14.28 1.33
C PRO A 219 15.78 14.36 0.30
N PRO A 220 15.53 15.52 -0.32
CA PRO A 220 14.38 15.73 -1.18
C PRO A 220 14.47 14.97 -2.52
N LEU A 221 13.30 14.64 -3.08
CA LEU A 221 13.09 14.15 -4.44
C LEU A 221 12.28 15.19 -5.22
N PRO A 222 12.92 16.24 -5.78
CA PRO A 222 12.20 17.34 -6.41
C PRO A 222 11.32 16.88 -7.58
N ALA A 223 10.04 17.25 -7.58
CA ALA A 223 9.07 16.89 -8.62
C ALA A 223 9.47 17.38 -10.03
N LYS A 224 10.31 18.43 -10.09
CA LYS A 224 10.85 18.98 -11.34
C LYS A 224 11.97 18.13 -11.97
N ASP A 225 12.65 17.25 -11.21
CA ASP A 225 13.70 16.36 -11.74
C ASP A 225 13.05 15.17 -12.48
N LYS A 226 12.67 15.42 -13.74
CA LYS A 226 12.00 14.42 -14.58
C LYS A 226 12.85 13.18 -14.84
N ASP A 227 14.17 13.36 -14.98
CA ASP A 227 15.12 12.27 -15.21
C ASP A 227 15.29 11.41 -13.96
N GLY A 228 15.36 12.04 -12.79
CA GLY A 228 15.34 11.34 -11.50
C GLY A 228 14.08 10.48 -11.33
N TRP A 229 12.91 11.06 -11.60
CA TRP A 229 11.64 10.34 -11.55
C TRP A 229 11.56 9.21 -12.57
N ALA A 230 12.05 9.42 -13.80
CA ALA A 230 12.07 8.36 -14.80
C ALA A 230 12.94 7.17 -14.36
N ARG A 231 14.11 7.43 -13.74
CA ARG A 231 14.96 6.37 -13.17
C ARG A 231 14.27 5.65 -11.99
N MET A 232 13.69 6.41 -11.06
CA MET A 232 12.97 5.84 -9.91
C MET A 232 11.81 4.94 -10.34
N GLN A 233 11.01 5.39 -11.31
CA GLN A 233 9.83 4.68 -11.78
C GLN A 233 10.15 3.43 -12.61
N LYS A 234 11.37 3.29 -13.13
CA LYS A 234 11.84 2.01 -13.69
C LYS A 234 12.00 0.91 -12.65
N VAL A 235 12.33 1.29 -11.40
CA VAL A 235 12.47 0.36 -10.27
C VAL A 235 11.16 0.17 -9.54
N GLY A 236 10.38 1.24 -9.35
CA GLY A 236 9.08 1.24 -8.67
C GLY A 236 8.06 2.12 -9.42
N SER A 237 7.37 1.55 -10.41
CA SER A 237 6.42 2.26 -11.27
C SER A 237 5.24 2.91 -10.53
N PHE A 238 4.97 2.48 -9.31
CA PHE A 238 3.91 2.97 -8.44
C PHE A 238 4.25 4.28 -7.71
N PHE A 239 5.53 4.72 -7.71
CA PHE A 239 5.92 5.97 -7.09
C PHE A 239 5.47 7.19 -7.89
N PHE A 240 5.04 8.22 -7.16
CA PHE A 240 4.74 9.55 -7.71
C PHE A 240 5.25 10.65 -6.80
N PRO A 241 5.55 11.85 -7.34
CA PRO A 241 6.01 12.98 -6.52
C PRO A 241 4.88 13.53 -5.66
N GLN A 242 5.16 13.82 -4.39
CA GLN A 242 4.27 14.50 -3.46
C GLN A 242 5.08 15.33 -2.47
N ALA A 243 4.53 16.48 -2.05
CA ALA A 243 5.03 17.20 -0.89
C ALA A 243 4.51 16.51 0.38
N ALA A 244 5.42 15.94 1.17
CA ALA A 244 5.10 15.49 2.52
C ALA A 244 4.86 16.71 3.41
N THR A 245 3.72 16.75 4.08
CA THR A 245 3.34 17.84 5.00
C THR A 245 3.20 17.35 6.45
N CYS A 246 3.52 16.09 6.70
CA CYS A 246 3.48 15.48 8.03
C CYS A 246 4.58 14.42 8.19
N GLY A 247 5.06 14.25 9.42
CA GLY A 247 6.01 13.21 9.76
C GLY A 247 7.18 13.69 10.64
N ALA A 248 8.21 12.87 10.76
CA ALA A 248 9.41 13.18 11.50
C ALA A 248 10.16 14.34 10.82
N GLY A 249 10.35 15.44 11.51
CA GLY A 249 11.00 16.68 11.00
C GLY A 249 10.19 17.43 9.94
N ILE A 250 8.95 17.04 9.66
CA ILE A 250 8.10 17.61 8.60
C ILE A 250 6.83 18.19 9.20
N THR A 251 6.49 19.41 8.80
CA THR A 251 5.26 20.12 9.18
C THR A 251 4.63 20.75 7.93
N PRO A 252 3.36 21.17 7.98
CA PRO A 252 2.74 21.90 6.87
C PRO A 252 3.51 23.16 6.45
N ASP A 253 4.19 23.83 7.39
CA ASP A 253 5.00 25.04 7.14
C ASP A 253 6.42 24.72 6.59
N LYS A 254 6.83 23.46 6.69
CA LYS A 254 8.13 22.96 6.19
C LYS A 254 7.93 21.66 5.42
N PRO A 255 7.21 21.69 4.29
CA PRO A 255 6.99 20.50 3.48
C PRO A 255 8.27 20.08 2.78
N ILE A 256 8.39 18.79 2.47
CA ILE A 256 9.51 18.23 1.71
C ILE A 256 8.95 17.42 0.54
N GLU A 257 9.43 17.68 -0.68
CA GLU A 257 9.10 16.87 -1.86
C GLU A 257 9.77 15.50 -1.77
N LEU A 258 8.99 14.44 -1.75
CA LEU A 258 9.42 13.05 -1.62
C LEU A 258 8.64 12.14 -2.59
N GLY A 259 8.94 10.84 -2.56
CA GLY A 259 8.15 9.83 -3.26
C GLY A 259 6.96 9.40 -2.43
N ASN A 260 5.79 9.27 -3.07
CA ASN A 260 4.64 8.65 -2.43
C ASN A 260 4.14 7.44 -3.22
N TYR A 261 3.48 6.54 -2.53
CA TYR A 261 2.74 5.38 -3.03
C TYR A 261 1.69 4.99 -2.00
N PRO A 262 0.62 4.27 -2.37
CA PRO A 262 -0.40 3.87 -1.40
C PRO A 262 0.18 3.02 -0.27
N TYR A 263 0.10 3.51 0.99
CA TYR A 263 0.57 2.79 2.17
C TYR A 263 -0.09 3.31 3.48
N PRO A 264 -0.65 2.41 4.34
CA PRO A 264 -0.83 0.98 4.07
C PRO A 264 -1.89 0.70 3.02
N ILE A 265 -1.80 -0.49 2.44
CA ILE A 265 -2.85 -1.09 1.61
C ILE A 265 -3.41 -2.26 2.39
N PHE A 266 -4.70 -2.24 2.75
CA PHE A 266 -5.37 -3.39 3.34
C PHE A 266 -5.73 -4.36 2.23
N VAL A 267 -5.26 -5.60 2.34
CA VAL A 267 -5.43 -6.63 1.31
C VAL A 267 -5.98 -7.93 1.87
N ALA A 268 -6.63 -8.70 1.01
CA ALA A 268 -7.02 -10.09 1.23
C ALA A 268 -6.63 -10.93 0.00
N TYR A 269 -6.68 -12.26 0.11
CA TYR A 269 -6.61 -13.11 -1.07
C TYR A 269 -7.92 -13.05 -1.88
N ALA A 270 -7.84 -13.21 -3.20
CA ALA A 270 -8.99 -13.31 -4.08
C ALA A 270 -9.97 -14.41 -3.68
N SER A 271 -9.48 -15.45 -3.00
CA SER A 271 -10.28 -16.57 -2.48
C SER A 271 -11.00 -16.27 -1.16
N GLN A 272 -10.80 -15.09 -0.55
CA GLN A 272 -11.54 -14.70 0.64
C GLN A 272 -13.02 -14.53 0.28
N PRO A 273 -13.98 -14.95 1.14
CA PRO A 273 -15.40 -14.74 0.87
C PRO A 273 -15.75 -13.28 0.63
N ALA A 274 -16.40 -12.99 -0.50
CA ALA A 274 -16.72 -11.61 -0.89
C ALA A 274 -17.57 -10.87 0.15
N ASP A 275 -18.49 -11.58 0.83
CA ASP A 275 -19.31 -10.99 1.88
C ASP A 275 -18.50 -10.57 3.11
N GLN A 276 -17.45 -11.34 3.47
CA GLN A 276 -16.56 -10.97 4.58
C GLN A 276 -15.73 -9.75 4.22
N VAL A 277 -15.14 -9.71 3.01
CA VAL A 277 -14.36 -8.55 2.55
C VAL A 277 -15.27 -7.32 2.41
N TYR A 278 -16.49 -7.49 1.89
CA TYR A 278 -17.49 -6.43 1.84
C TYR A 278 -17.80 -5.87 3.22
N ALA A 279 -18.06 -6.74 4.20
CA ALA A 279 -18.39 -6.31 5.56
C ALA A 279 -17.24 -5.53 6.22
N ILE A 280 -15.99 -6.01 6.09
CA ILE A 280 -14.80 -5.33 6.59
C ILE A 280 -14.65 -3.95 5.92
N THR A 281 -14.70 -3.91 4.58
CA THR A 281 -14.51 -2.67 3.81
C THR A 281 -15.63 -1.66 4.11
N LYS A 282 -16.88 -2.12 4.13
CA LYS A 282 -18.04 -1.28 4.45
C LYS A 282 -17.94 -0.72 5.87
N ALA A 283 -17.56 -1.55 6.86
CA ALA A 283 -17.34 -1.09 8.23
C ALA A 283 -16.32 0.05 8.30
N MET A 284 -15.21 -0.06 7.55
CA MET A 284 -14.20 0.99 7.49
C MET A 284 -14.74 2.26 6.82
N ILE A 285 -15.49 2.14 5.72
CA ILE A 285 -16.04 3.31 4.99
C ILE A 285 -17.09 4.06 5.83
N VAL A 286 -18.08 3.36 6.38
CA VAL A 286 -19.21 4.02 7.06
C VAL A 286 -18.85 4.54 8.45
N ASN A 287 -17.76 4.08 9.05
CA ASN A 287 -17.27 4.54 10.34
C ASN A 287 -15.94 5.29 10.25
N TYR A 288 -15.63 5.85 9.10
CA TYR A 288 -14.37 6.56 8.85
C TYR A 288 -14.05 7.60 9.93
N ASP A 289 -15.02 8.40 10.35
CA ASP A 289 -14.85 9.43 11.38
C ASP A 289 -14.46 8.88 12.75
N ALA A 290 -14.72 7.60 13.02
CA ALA A 290 -14.37 6.97 14.31
C ALA A 290 -12.89 6.57 14.41
N TYR A 291 -12.15 6.53 13.29
CA TYR A 291 -10.73 6.10 13.31
C TYR A 291 -9.79 6.99 12.48
N LYS A 292 -10.28 7.92 11.68
CA LYS A 292 -9.43 8.77 10.80
C LYS A 292 -8.29 9.50 11.54
N ASP A 293 -8.49 9.80 12.81
CA ASP A 293 -7.53 10.50 13.67
C ASP A 293 -6.82 9.55 14.66
N SER A 294 -7.04 8.23 14.54
CA SER A 294 -6.49 7.23 15.48
C SER A 294 -4.98 7.04 15.37
N ALA A 295 -4.42 7.33 14.20
CA ALA A 295 -2.98 7.29 13.93
C ALA A 295 -2.65 8.23 12.75
N PRO A 296 -1.41 8.77 12.69
CA PRO A 296 -0.96 9.52 11.52
C PRO A 296 -1.16 8.73 10.23
N GLY A 297 -1.75 9.36 9.22
CA GLY A 297 -2.03 8.74 7.93
C GLY A 297 -3.35 7.95 7.85
N ALA A 298 -4.08 7.71 8.97
CA ALA A 298 -5.35 7.01 8.94
C ALA A 298 -6.43 7.75 8.11
N GLY A 299 -6.34 9.08 8.05
CA GLY A 299 -7.19 9.93 7.22
C GLY A 299 -7.16 9.59 5.72
N GLY A 300 -6.06 8.99 5.25
CA GLY A 300 -5.94 8.55 3.86
C GLY A 300 -6.83 7.36 3.48
N LEU A 301 -7.48 6.69 4.42
CA LEU A 301 -8.44 5.60 4.16
C LEU A 301 -9.85 6.10 3.78
N ALA A 302 -10.05 7.41 3.66
CA ALA A 302 -11.31 7.97 3.20
C ALA A 302 -11.72 7.37 1.83
N ALA A 303 -13.00 7.11 1.64
CA ALA A 303 -13.50 6.45 0.43
C ALA A 303 -13.25 7.27 -0.84
N ASP A 304 -13.29 8.60 -0.75
CA ASP A 304 -13.03 9.55 -1.84
C ASP A 304 -11.54 9.69 -2.20
N ARG A 305 -10.64 9.20 -1.32
CA ARG A 305 -9.17 9.21 -1.52
C ARG A 305 -8.61 7.93 -2.10
N GLN A 306 -9.46 6.97 -2.46
CA GLN A 306 -8.99 5.71 -3.01
C GLN A 306 -8.28 5.91 -4.35
N THR A 307 -7.06 5.39 -4.48
CA THR A 307 -6.21 5.57 -5.66
C THR A 307 -6.87 4.94 -6.89
N LYS A 308 -6.95 5.71 -7.99
CA LYS A 308 -7.57 5.25 -9.25
C LYS A 308 -6.63 4.41 -10.12
N ASN A 309 -5.31 4.57 -9.99
CA ASN A 309 -4.28 3.90 -10.80
C ASN A 309 -3.56 2.84 -9.97
N LEU A 310 -4.30 1.89 -9.43
CA LEU A 310 -3.73 0.77 -8.67
C LEU A 310 -3.04 -0.21 -9.60
N VAL A 311 -1.99 -0.87 -9.13
CA VAL A 311 -1.25 -1.95 -9.81
C VAL A 311 -1.66 -3.34 -9.34
N VAL A 312 -2.53 -3.41 -8.35
CA VAL A 312 -3.13 -4.62 -7.79
C VAL A 312 -4.66 -4.44 -7.78
N PRO A 313 -5.45 -5.45 -8.15
CA PRO A 313 -6.90 -5.30 -8.23
C PRO A 313 -7.57 -5.11 -6.87
N VAL A 314 -8.74 -4.48 -6.89
CA VAL A 314 -9.62 -4.35 -5.74
C VAL A 314 -10.53 -5.58 -5.66
N HIS A 315 -10.73 -6.10 -4.45
CA HIS A 315 -11.54 -7.30 -4.20
C HIS A 315 -13.02 -7.04 -4.53
N PRO A 316 -13.76 -8.01 -5.12
CA PRO A 316 -15.16 -7.82 -5.46
C PRO A 316 -16.05 -7.32 -4.31
N GLY A 317 -15.79 -7.81 -3.07
CA GLY A 317 -16.49 -7.32 -1.88
C GLY A 317 -16.19 -5.86 -1.58
N ALA A 318 -14.95 -5.42 -1.78
CA ALA A 318 -14.57 -4.02 -1.61
C ALA A 318 -15.12 -3.13 -2.74
N VAL A 319 -15.13 -3.61 -3.99
CA VAL A 319 -15.77 -2.92 -5.12
C VAL A 319 -17.25 -2.64 -4.82
N LYS A 320 -17.98 -3.64 -4.27
CA LYS A 320 -19.37 -3.46 -3.86
C LYS A 320 -19.52 -2.34 -2.83
N ALA A 321 -18.69 -2.33 -1.80
CA ALA A 321 -18.73 -1.29 -0.76
C ALA A 321 -18.40 0.10 -1.31
N LEU A 322 -17.41 0.22 -2.21
CA LEU A 322 -17.04 1.46 -2.87
C LEU A 322 -18.12 1.97 -3.83
N LYS A 323 -18.82 1.08 -4.56
CA LYS A 323 -19.99 1.42 -5.40
C LYS A 323 -21.13 1.99 -4.55
N GLU A 324 -21.42 1.37 -3.41
CA GLU A 324 -22.43 1.88 -2.47
C GLU A 324 -22.06 3.24 -1.87
N ALA A 325 -20.76 3.53 -1.72
CA ALA A 325 -20.24 4.82 -1.29
C ALA A 325 -20.16 5.87 -2.43
N GLY A 326 -20.53 5.50 -3.66
CA GLY A 326 -20.42 6.39 -4.83
C GLY A 326 -18.99 6.67 -5.29
N GLN A 327 -18.03 5.82 -4.89
CA GLN A 327 -16.59 6.01 -5.12
C GLN A 327 -16.00 4.99 -6.10
N TRP A 328 -16.83 4.45 -7.00
CA TRP A 328 -16.40 3.48 -8.00
C TRP A 328 -17.09 3.72 -9.34
N SER A 329 -16.32 3.84 -10.41
CA SER A 329 -16.79 4.14 -11.77
C SER A 329 -16.57 2.97 -12.73
N ASP A 330 -17.21 3.01 -13.91
CA ASP A 330 -17.00 2.03 -14.99
C ASP A 330 -15.54 2.01 -15.48
N ALA A 331 -14.85 3.16 -15.48
CA ALA A 331 -13.44 3.22 -15.83
C ALA A 331 -12.56 2.45 -14.82
N GLN A 332 -12.94 2.49 -13.53
CA GLN A 332 -12.27 1.70 -12.49
C GLN A 332 -12.60 0.21 -12.62
N ASP A 333 -13.83 -0.17 -12.97
CA ASP A 333 -14.18 -1.56 -13.30
C ASP A 333 -13.33 -2.08 -14.47
N ALA A 334 -13.20 -1.32 -15.54
CA ALA A 334 -12.40 -1.70 -16.71
C ALA A 334 -10.91 -1.87 -16.37
N HIS A 335 -10.35 -0.96 -15.56
CA HIS A 335 -8.97 -1.08 -15.08
C HIS A 335 -8.80 -2.30 -14.15
N ASN A 336 -9.71 -2.48 -13.20
CA ASN A 336 -9.68 -3.59 -12.25
C ASN A 336 -9.71 -4.95 -12.95
N ASN A 337 -10.56 -5.09 -13.97
CA ASN A 337 -10.65 -6.31 -14.78
C ASN A 337 -9.33 -6.64 -15.50
N LYS A 338 -8.59 -5.63 -15.98
CA LYS A 338 -7.26 -5.84 -16.56
C LYS A 338 -6.26 -6.38 -15.52
N LEU A 339 -6.31 -5.88 -14.30
CA LEU A 339 -5.46 -6.34 -13.20
C LEU A 339 -5.81 -7.77 -12.76
N ILE A 340 -7.11 -8.10 -12.69
CA ILE A 340 -7.57 -9.48 -12.42
C ILE A 340 -7.06 -10.41 -13.52
N LYS A 341 -7.19 -9.99 -14.79
CA LYS A 341 -6.69 -10.79 -15.94
C LYS A 341 -5.18 -11.03 -15.84
N ARG A 342 -4.42 -10.03 -15.38
CA ARG A 342 -2.99 -10.19 -15.12
C ARG A 342 -2.71 -11.26 -14.06
N GLN A 343 -3.46 -11.27 -12.95
CA GLN A 343 -3.33 -12.32 -11.93
C GLN A 343 -3.63 -13.72 -12.48
N GLU A 344 -4.64 -13.86 -13.34
CA GLU A 344 -4.95 -15.13 -14.00
C GLU A 344 -3.81 -15.61 -14.89
N VAL A 345 -3.23 -14.71 -15.71
CA VAL A 345 -2.10 -15.04 -16.58
C VAL A 345 -0.88 -15.49 -15.76
N LEU A 346 -0.55 -14.74 -14.71
CA LEU A 346 0.58 -15.07 -13.82
C LEU A 346 0.37 -16.40 -13.10
N GLY A 347 -0.83 -16.65 -12.58
CA GLY A 347 -1.18 -17.91 -11.91
C GLY A 347 -1.11 -19.11 -12.85
N ALA A 348 -1.62 -18.96 -14.08
CA ALA A 348 -1.54 -20.00 -15.11
C ALA A 348 -0.09 -20.28 -15.54
N ALA A 349 0.72 -19.24 -15.73
CA ALA A 349 2.14 -19.37 -16.07
C ALA A 349 2.92 -20.08 -14.96
N TRP A 350 2.65 -19.76 -13.70
CA TRP A 350 3.28 -20.43 -12.57
C TRP A 350 2.93 -21.92 -12.52
N ALA A 351 1.66 -22.25 -12.69
CA ALA A 351 1.19 -23.63 -12.70
C ALA A 351 1.82 -24.44 -13.85
N GLU A 352 1.99 -23.82 -15.03
CA GLU A 352 2.64 -24.45 -16.18
C GLU A 352 4.15 -24.62 -15.95
N TYR A 353 4.81 -23.58 -15.40
CA TYR A 353 6.23 -23.66 -15.05
C TYR A 353 6.49 -24.76 -14.03
N GLY A 354 5.63 -24.93 -13.01
CA GLY A 354 5.75 -26.01 -12.05
C GLY A 354 5.68 -27.43 -12.66
N LYS A 355 4.94 -27.60 -13.77
CA LYS A 355 4.83 -28.87 -14.52
C LYS A 355 6.04 -29.15 -15.43
N SER A 356 6.83 -28.13 -15.77
CA SER A 356 7.96 -28.26 -16.70
C SER A 356 9.22 -28.91 -16.08
N ASN A 357 9.11 -29.47 -14.89
CA ASN A 357 10.23 -30.01 -14.12
C ASN A 357 11.36 -28.98 -13.91
N PRO A 358 11.06 -27.85 -13.24
CA PRO A 358 12.00 -26.75 -13.11
C PRO A 358 13.23 -27.15 -12.28
N PRO A 359 14.36 -26.42 -12.41
CA PRO A 359 15.58 -26.71 -11.66
C PRO A 359 15.39 -26.78 -10.15
N SER A 360 16.18 -27.64 -9.49
CA SER A 360 16.19 -27.76 -8.02
C SER A 360 16.99 -26.64 -7.33
N ASP A 361 17.97 -26.04 -8.01
CA ASP A 361 18.72 -24.87 -7.54
C ASP A 361 17.81 -23.63 -7.50
N ASP A 362 17.86 -22.88 -6.39
CA ASP A 362 16.93 -21.77 -6.15
C ASP A 362 17.12 -20.60 -7.12
N LYS A 363 18.39 -20.30 -7.46
CA LYS A 363 18.67 -19.23 -8.42
C LYS A 363 18.23 -19.63 -9.81
N ALA A 364 18.57 -20.84 -10.27
CA ALA A 364 18.17 -21.35 -11.57
C ALA A 364 16.64 -21.49 -11.69
N PHE A 365 15.97 -21.83 -10.59
CA PHE A 365 14.51 -21.86 -10.51
C PHE A 365 13.92 -20.45 -10.73
N LEU A 366 14.41 -19.46 -9.99
CA LEU A 366 13.95 -18.07 -10.11
C LEU A 366 14.20 -17.52 -11.52
N ASP A 367 15.40 -17.72 -12.06
CA ASP A 367 15.76 -17.28 -13.44
C ASP A 367 14.82 -17.94 -14.48
N GLY A 368 14.51 -19.23 -14.33
CA GLY A 368 13.56 -19.95 -15.17
C GLY A 368 12.12 -19.41 -15.04
N TRP A 369 11.70 -19.17 -13.82
CA TRP A 369 10.40 -18.55 -13.58
C TRP A 369 10.29 -17.16 -14.20
N MET A 370 11.27 -16.30 -14.03
CA MET A 370 11.25 -14.94 -14.61
C MET A 370 11.11 -14.97 -16.14
N LYS A 371 11.79 -15.92 -16.82
CA LYS A 371 11.63 -16.15 -18.26
C LYS A 371 10.22 -16.63 -18.63
N ALA A 372 9.68 -17.60 -17.90
CA ALA A 372 8.33 -18.13 -18.12
C ALA A 372 7.27 -17.05 -17.91
N ARG A 373 7.43 -16.26 -16.84
CA ARG A 373 6.60 -15.10 -16.53
C ARG A 373 6.61 -14.07 -17.67
N ALA A 374 7.78 -13.65 -18.11
CA ALA A 374 7.93 -12.67 -19.20
C ALA A 374 7.28 -13.17 -20.50
N ALA A 375 7.48 -14.43 -20.87
CA ALA A 375 6.89 -15.05 -22.05
C ALA A 375 5.35 -15.10 -21.97
N ALA A 376 4.79 -15.45 -20.79
CA ALA A 376 3.34 -15.49 -20.61
C ALA A 376 2.69 -14.10 -20.69
N LEU A 377 3.33 -13.08 -20.10
CA LEU A 377 2.87 -11.70 -20.16
C LEU A 377 2.93 -11.15 -21.59
N ALA A 378 4.03 -11.40 -22.31
CA ALA A 378 4.17 -11.01 -23.72
C ALA A 378 3.08 -11.65 -24.60
N LYS A 379 2.78 -12.94 -24.40
CA LYS A 379 1.71 -13.64 -25.11
C LYS A 379 0.33 -13.05 -24.86
N ALA A 380 0.14 -12.44 -23.67
CA ALA A 380 -1.10 -11.79 -23.26
C ALA A 380 -1.14 -10.29 -23.58
N ASP A 381 -0.16 -9.75 -24.29
CA ASP A 381 0.02 -8.31 -24.57
C ASP A 381 0.04 -7.46 -23.28
N MET A 382 0.75 -7.95 -22.27
CA MET A 382 0.91 -7.30 -20.97
C MET A 382 2.37 -6.89 -20.74
N PRO A 383 2.64 -5.70 -20.16
CA PRO A 383 4.01 -5.27 -19.88
C PRO A 383 4.67 -6.21 -18.86
N ASN A 384 5.96 -6.52 -19.06
CA ASN A 384 6.74 -7.34 -18.12
C ASN A 384 6.90 -6.61 -16.77
N GLY A 385 7.34 -5.36 -16.77
CA GLY A 385 7.49 -4.53 -15.56
C GLY A 385 8.71 -4.88 -14.69
N PHE A 386 9.35 -6.01 -14.93
CA PHE A 386 10.57 -6.47 -14.26
C PHE A 386 11.49 -7.06 -15.30
N GLU A 387 12.50 -6.28 -15.69
CA GLU A 387 13.57 -6.71 -16.59
C GLU A 387 14.76 -7.18 -15.74
N ASP A 388 15.51 -8.16 -16.25
CA ASP A 388 16.70 -8.72 -15.59
C ASP A 388 17.83 -7.71 -15.48
#